data_7da1746c6fed1194eefa561f71b92b23
#
_entry.id   7da1746c6fed1194eefa561f71b92b23
#
_cell.length_a   1.000
_cell.length_b   1.000
_cell.length_c   1.000
_cell.angle_alpha   90.00
_cell.angle_beta   90.00
_cell.angle_gamma   90.00
#
_symmetry.space_group_name_H-M   'P 1'
#
loop_
_entity.id
_entity.type
_entity.pdbx_description
1 polymer ?
#
loop_
_entity_poly.entity_id
_entity_poly.type
_entity_poly.pdbx_seq_one_letter_code
_entity_poly.pdbx_strand_id
1 'polypeptide(L)'
;PFVIWMMLTFIEEVPYSLEHAARIMGAGRMYTLRRVVLPLVASGMVVTFLFVFILNWAEFLLALTLTHPAVTTLPVLLNKFQSASEGRLYGPQAAIGTIITIPVIVLGMIIQKHLIKGFSFGTIRK
;
A
#
# COMPACT_ATOMS: atom_id res chain seq x y z
N PRO A 1 8.12 9.45 -3.51
CA PRO A 1 7.32 10.30 -4.43
C PRO A 1 5.91 9.75 -4.61
N PHE A 2 5.74 8.45 -4.86
CA PHE A 2 4.45 7.79 -5.11
C PHE A 2 3.41 8.01 -4.00
N VAL A 3 3.80 7.82 -2.73
CA VAL A 3 2.91 8.04 -1.56
C VAL A 3 2.40 9.47 -1.52
N ILE A 4 3.28 10.44 -1.75
CA ILE A 4 2.93 11.87 -1.69
C ILE A 4 1.91 12.18 -2.78
N TRP A 5 2.16 11.73 -4.01
CA TRP A 5 1.27 11.95 -5.13
C TRP A 5 -0.12 11.30 -4.91
N MET A 6 -0.12 10.05 -4.48
CA MET A 6 -1.35 9.30 -4.18
C MET A 6 -2.18 9.97 -3.07
N MET A 7 -1.52 10.34 -1.96
CA MET A 7 -2.18 10.99 -0.83
C MET A 7 -2.68 12.39 -1.17
N LEU A 8 -1.95 13.13 -2.01
CA LEU A 8 -2.38 14.44 -2.48
C LEU A 8 -3.73 14.36 -3.19
N THR A 9 -3.90 13.38 -4.10
CA THR A 9 -5.16 13.15 -4.81
C THR A 9 -6.33 12.94 -3.84
N PHE A 10 -6.16 12.10 -2.81
CA PHE A 10 -7.21 11.86 -1.82
C PHE A 10 -7.49 13.07 -0.92
N ILE A 11 -6.48 13.88 -0.62
CA ILE A 11 -6.66 15.09 0.19
C ILE A 11 -7.39 16.17 -0.61
N GLU A 12 -7.09 16.31 -1.90
CA GLU A 12 -7.76 17.27 -2.79
C GLU A 12 -9.25 16.96 -3.01
N GLU A 13 -9.66 15.69 -2.84
CA GLU A 13 -11.07 15.30 -2.89
C GLU A 13 -11.88 15.76 -1.66
N VAL A 14 -11.20 16.16 -0.55
CA VAL A 14 -11.89 16.66 0.65
C VAL A 14 -12.45 18.06 0.39
N PRO A 15 -13.79 18.27 0.53
CA PRO A 15 -14.38 19.57 0.29
C PRO A 15 -13.87 20.62 1.28
N TYR A 16 -13.38 21.74 0.78
CA TYR A 16 -12.92 22.88 1.59
C TYR A 16 -13.98 23.41 2.57
N SER A 17 -15.27 23.24 2.23
CA SER A 17 -16.38 23.64 3.09
C SER A 17 -16.34 22.98 4.48
N LEU A 18 -15.87 21.74 4.57
CA LEU A 18 -15.77 21.02 5.84
C LEU A 18 -14.67 21.62 6.75
N GLU A 19 -13.54 22.00 6.17
CA GLU A 19 -12.49 22.68 6.91
C GLU A 19 -12.93 24.08 7.38
N HIS A 20 -13.62 24.81 6.51
CA HIS A 20 -14.17 26.15 6.86
C HIS A 20 -15.20 26.05 7.98
N ALA A 21 -16.13 25.09 7.89
CA ALA A 21 -17.11 24.86 8.95
C ALA A 21 -16.44 24.55 10.30
N ALA A 22 -15.43 23.68 10.30
CA ALA A 22 -14.68 23.37 11.51
C ALA A 22 -14.00 24.61 12.11
N ARG A 23 -13.43 25.47 11.28
CA ARG A 23 -12.77 26.73 11.71
C ARG A 23 -13.78 27.72 12.28
N ILE A 24 -14.95 27.86 11.68
CA ILE A 24 -16.03 28.75 12.18
C ILE A 24 -16.47 28.28 13.57
N MET A 25 -16.50 26.99 13.83
CA MET A 25 -16.78 26.39 15.14
C MET A 25 -15.63 26.55 16.16
N GLY A 26 -14.54 27.24 15.80
CA GLY A 26 -13.39 27.47 16.68
C GLY A 26 -12.38 26.31 16.73
N ALA A 27 -12.48 25.33 15.83
CA ALA A 27 -11.54 24.22 15.79
C ALA A 27 -10.15 24.68 15.32
N GLY A 28 -9.11 24.33 16.06
CA GLY A 28 -7.74 24.57 15.67
C GLY A 28 -7.30 23.64 14.51
N ARG A 29 -6.22 24.03 13.79
CA ARG A 29 -5.71 23.28 12.63
C ARG A 29 -5.47 21.78 12.90
N MET A 30 -4.87 21.45 14.06
CA MET A 30 -4.56 20.07 14.42
C MET A 30 -5.83 19.28 14.74
N TYR A 31 -6.82 19.91 15.34
CA TYR A 31 -8.12 19.28 15.59
C TYR A 31 -8.85 18.97 14.27
N THR A 32 -8.90 19.95 13.36
CA THR A 32 -9.50 19.79 12.03
C THR A 32 -8.81 18.66 11.26
N LEU A 33 -7.47 18.63 11.26
CA LEU A 33 -6.73 17.55 10.60
C LEU A 33 -7.10 16.16 11.15
N ARG A 34 -7.08 16.00 12.48
CA ARG A 34 -7.28 14.69 13.11
C ARG A 34 -8.74 14.21 13.13
N ARG A 35 -9.68 15.14 13.25
CA ARG A 35 -11.11 14.82 13.44
C ARG A 35 -11.95 14.97 12.18
N VAL A 36 -11.47 15.73 11.19
CA VAL A 36 -12.20 15.94 9.94
C VAL A 36 -11.45 15.33 8.76
N VAL A 37 -10.23 15.77 8.48
CA VAL A 37 -9.50 15.38 7.27
C VAL A 37 -9.05 13.91 7.32
N LEU A 38 -8.34 13.49 8.38
CA LEU A 38 -7.79 12.14 8.47
C LEU A 38 -8.85 11.04 8.36
N PRO A 39 -10.02 11.12 9.00
CA PRO A 39 -11.06 10.10 8.83
C PRO A 39 -11.61 10.04 7.41
N LEU A 40 -11.71 11.18 6.71
CA LEU A 40 -12.19 11.24 5.33
C LEU A 40 -11.21 10.61 4.35
N VAL A 41 -9.91 10.84 4.52
CA VAL A 41 -8.87 10.25 3.66
C VAL A 41 -8.41 8.86 4.11
N ALA A 42 -9.00 8.28 5.16
CA ALA A 42 -8.59 7.00 5.72
C ALA A 42 -8.65 5.87 4.69
N SER A 43 -9.68 5.84 3.83
CA SER A 43 -9.78 4.87 2.73
C SER A 43 -8.62 5.03 1.74
N GLY A 44 -8.27 6.26 1.38
CA GLY A 44 -7.11 6.57 0.53
C GLY A 44 -5.78 6.15 1.16
N MET A 45 -5.61 6.34 2.47
CA MET A 45 -4.42 5.87 3.18
C MET A 45 -4.28 4.34 3.12
N VAL A 46 -5.38 3.60 3.28
CA VAL A 46 -5.38 2.13 3.20
C VAL A 46 -5.00 1.67 1.79
N VAL A 47 -5.55 2.29 0.76
CA VAL A 47 -5.21 2.00 -0.65
C VAL A 47 -3.74 2.31 -0.92
N THR A 48 -3.28 3.48 -0.53
CA THR A 48 -1.89 3.91 -0.70
C THR A 48 -0.93 2.94 0.00
N PHE A 49 -1.26 2.53 1.22
CA PHE A 49 -0.47 1.54 1.97
C PHE A 49 -0.38 0.22 1.21
N LEU A 50 -1.49 -0.29 0.66
CA LEU A 50 -1.48 -1.55 -0.11
C LEU A 50 -0.54 -1.46 -1.32
N PHE A 51 -0.66 -0.39 -2.12
CA PHE A 51 0.21 -0.21 -3.29
C PHE A 51 1.68 -0.13 -2.90
N VAL A 52 2.01 0.66 -1.88
CA VAL A 52 3.38 0.80 -1.39
C VAL A 52 3.91 -0.53 -0.85
N PHE A 53 3.07 -1.27 -0.13
CA PHE A 53 3.45 -2.58 0.37
C PHE A 53 3.77 -3.54 -0.78
N ILE A 54 2.91 -3.64 -1.80
CA ILE A 54 3.13 -4.52 -2.96
C ILE A 54 4.41 -4.13 -3.70
N LEU A 55 4.61 -2.83 -3.97
CA LEU A 55 5.80 -2.33 -4.66
C LEU A 55 7.10 -2.65 -3.90
N ASN A 56 7.11 -2.44 -2.57
CA ASN A 56 8.30 -2.74 -1.76
C ASN A 56 8.47 -4.25 -1.52
N TRP A 57 7.37 -5.00 -1.40
CA TRP A 57 7.43 -6.44 -1.20
C TRP A 57 7.97 -7.19 -2.43
N ALA A 58 7.62 -6.72 -3.61
CA ALA A 58 8.06 -7.28 -4.88
C ALA A 58 9.40 -6.71 -5.37
N GLU A 59 10.03 -5.81 -4.59
CA GLU A 59 11.29 -5.17 -4.98
C GLU A 59 12.42 -6.21 -5.10
N PHE A 60 12.98 -6.28 -6.29
CA PHE A 60 14.02 -7.25 -6.63
C PHE A 60 15.35 -6.57 -7.00
N LEU A 61 15.28 -5.54 -7.86
CA LEU A 61 16.47 -4.97 -8.50
C LEU A 61 17.38 -4.25 -7.52
N LEU A 62 16.81 -3.37 -6.70
CA LEU A 62 17.59 -2.63 -5.70
C LEU A 62 18.05 -3.58 -4.60
N ALA A 63 17.22 -4.54 -4.20
CA ALA A 63 17.62 -5.56 -3.25
C ALA A 63 18.79 -6.40 -3.78
N LEU A 64 18.77 -6.80 -5.05
CA LEU A 64 19.85 -7.57 -5.68
C LEU A 64 21.17 -6.81 -5.70
N THR A 65 21.10 -5.49 -5.96
CA THR A 65 22.30 -4.66 -6.15
C THR A 65 22.87 -4.08 -4.85
N LEU A 66 22.01 -3.79 -3.87
CA LEU A 66 22.39 -3.07 -2.66
C LEU A 66 22.53 -3.95 -1.42
N THR A 67 21.96 -5.18 -1.42
CA THR A 67 22.06 -6.05 -0.24
C THR A 67 23.34 -6.89 -0.25
N HIS A 68 23.89 -7.09 0.95
CA HIS A 68 25.05 -7.97 1.15
C HIS A 68 24.65 -9.45 0.91
N PRO A 69 25.54 -10.30 0.38
CA PRO A 69 25.25 -11.72 0.10
C PRO A 69 24.73 -12.53 1.28
N ALA A 70 25.05 -12.10 2.51
CA ALA A 70 24.57 -12.75 3.74
C ALA A 70 23.08 -12.47 4.06
N VAL A 71 22.50 -11.41 3.47
CA VAL A 71 21.10 -11.02 3.69
C VAL A 71 20.41 -10.92 2.34
N THR A 72 19.54 -11.87 2.04
CA THR A 72 18.81 -11.91 0.76
C THR A 72 17.31 -11.76 1.00
N THR A 73 16.67 -10.91 0.20
CA THR A 73 15.20 -10.82 0.18
C THR A 73 14.59 -12.01 -0.52
N LEU A 74 13.30 -12.31 -0.24
CA LEU A 74 12.61 -13.44 -0.84
C LEU A 74 12.59 -13.40 -2.38
N PRO A 75 12.34 -12.25 -3.06
CA PRO A 75 12.43 -12.17 -4.52
C PRO A 75 13.83 -12.47 -5.06
N VAL A 76 14.88 -12.03 -4.37
CA VAL A 76 16.27 -12.33 -4.75
C VAL A 76 16.59 -13.82 -4.55
N LEU A 77 16.10 -14.41 -3.45
CA LEU A 77 16.25 -15.84 -3.19
C LEU A 77 15.54 -16.68 -4.26
N LEU A 78 14.33 -16.30 -4.66
CA LEU A 78 13.60 -16.96 -5.74
C LEU A 78 14.41 -17.03 -7.03
N ASN A 79 15.11 -15.95 -7.37
CA ASN A 79 15.96 -15.90 -8.58
C ASN A 79 17.18 -16.81 -8.49
N LYS A 80 17.76 -17.01 -7.29
CA LYS A 80 18.92 -17.91 -7.11
C LYS A 80 18.61 -19.37 -7.50
N PHE A 81 17.37 -19.83 -7.37
CA PHE A 81 16.94 -21.17 -7.78
C PHE A 81 16.72 -21.32 -9.30
N GLN A 82 16.92 -20.26 -10.07
CA GLN A 82 16.89 -20.28 -11.53
C GLN A 82 18.29 -20.45 -12.15
N SER A 83 19.34 -20.72 -11.35
CA SER A 83 20.72 -20.78 -11.83
C SER A 83 20.91 -21.87 -12.89
N ALA A 84 21.57 -21.49 -13.98
CA ALA A 84 21.72 -22.33 -15.17
C ALA A 84 22.66 -23.53 -15.00
N SER A 85 23.46 -23.58 -13.92
CA SER A 85 24.51 -24.59 -13.73
C SER A 85 24.04 -25.91 -13.12
N GLU A 86 22.93 -25.91 -12.38
CA GLU A 86 22.41 -27.12 -11.69
C GLU A 86 21.00 -27.54 -12.15
N GLY A 87 20.46 -26.91 -13.19
CA GLY A 87 19.07 -27.08 -13.59
C GLY A 87 18.08 -26.30 -12.70
N ARG A 88 16.85 -26.15 -13.16
CA ARG A 88 15.80 -25.45 -12.39
C ARG A 88 15.29 -26.34 -11.27
N LEU A 89 15.48 -25.91 -10.05
CA LEU A 89 14.91 -26.55 -8.86
C LEU A 89 13.46 -26.06 -8.66
N TYR A 90 12.53 -26.65 -9.39
CA TYR A 90 11.12 -26.23 -9.41
C TYR A 90 10.43 -26.35 -8.03
N GLY A 91 10.77 -27.36 -7.24
CA GLY A 91 10.17 -27.57 -5.91
C GLY A 91 10.44 -26.40 -4.94
N PRO A 92 11.70 -26.10 -4.61
CA PRO A 92 12.04 -24.95 -3.78
C PRO A 92 11.57 -23.61 -4.35
N GLN A 93 11.64 -23.44 -5.67
CA GLN A 93 11.18 -22.23 -6.34
C GLN A 93 9.66 -22.02 -6.14
N ALA A 94 8.85 -23.07 -6.31
CA ALA A 94 7.41 -23.02 -6.09
C ALA A 94 7.06 -22.75 -4.63
N ALA A 95 7.79 -23.36 -3.68
CA ALA A 95 7.59 -23.13 -2.25
C ALA A 95 7.82 -21.65 -1.88
N ILE A 96 8.94 -21.06 -2.33
CA ILE A 96 9.25 -19.66 -2.07
C ILE A 96 8.24 -18.74 -2.76
N GLY A 97 7.86 -19.02 -4.00
CA GLY A 97 6.83 -18.26 -4.72
C GLY A 97 5.50 -18.25 -3.98
N THR A 98 5.10 -19.38 -3.41
CA THR A 98 3.90 -19.49 -2.57
C THR A 98 4.03 -18.63 -1.32
N ILE A 99 5.16 -18.69 -0.61
CA ILE A 99 5.41 -17.87 0.59
C ILE A 99 5.36 -16.38 0.27
N ILE A 100 5.94 -15.95 -0.85
CA ILE A 100 5.91 -14.54 -1.29
C ILE A 100 4.47 -14.06 -1.57
N THR A 101 3.63 -14.93 -2.11
CA THR A 101 2.26 -14.58 -2.52
C THR A 101 1.30 -14.46 -1.34
N ILE A 102 1.47 -15.25 -0.28
CA ILE A 102 0.57 -15.28 0.89
C ILE A 102 0.34 -13.90 1.53
N PRO A 103 1.36 -13.10 1.89
CA PRO A 103 1.14 -11.81 2.53
C PRO A 103 0.36 -10.83 1.66
N VAL A 104 0.58 -10.86 0.35
CA VAL A 104 -0.12 -9.99 -0.61
C VAL A 104 -1.61 -10.36 -0.68
N ILE A 105 -1.93 -11.66 -0.75
CA ILE A 105 -3.32 -12.13 -0.75
C ILE A 105 -4.01 -11.78 0.58
N VAL A 106 -3.36 -12.04 1.71
CA VAL A 106 -3.92 -11.75 3.04
C VAL A 106 -4.22 -10.26 3.19
N LEU A 107 -3.27 -9.39 2.83
CA LEU A 107 -3.49 -7.95 2.85
C LEU A 107 -4.60 -7.51 1.90
N GLY A 108 -4.64 -8.04 0.68
CA GLY A 108 -5.71 -7.77 -0.28
C GLY A 108 -7.09 -8.13 0.28
N MET A 109 -7.24 -9.29 0.92
CA MET A 109 -8.50 -9.70 1.54
C MET A 109 -8.90 -8.82 2.74
N ILE A 110 -7.95 -8.35 3.53
CA ILE A 110 -8.23 -7.45 4.65
C ILE A 110 -8.70 -6.09 4.12
N ILE A 111 -8.03 -5.57 3.11
CA ILE A 111 -8.24 -4.22 2.59
C ILE A 111 -9.51 -4.15 1.72
N GLN A 112 -9.88 -5.21 0.99
CA GLN A 112 -11.12 -5.20 0.19
C GLN A 112 -12.36 -4.84 1.02
N LYS A 113 -12.42 -5.26 2.29
CA LYS A 113 -13.53 -4.91 3.19
C LYS A 113 -13.60 -3.40 3.50
N HIS A 114 -12.46 -2.72 3.50
CA HIS A 114 -12.37 -1.28 3.74
C HIS A 114 -12.62 -0.48 2.46
N LEU A 115 -12.22 -0.99 1.29
CA LEU A 115 -12.48 -0.38 -0.01
C LEU A 115 -13.98 -0.31 -0.32
N ILE A 116 -14.71 -1.41 -0.11
CA ILE A 116 -16.15 -1.46 -0.37
C ILE A 116 -16.91 -0.41 0.47
N LYS A 117 -16.50 -0.19 1.72
CA LYS A 117 -17.10 0.83 2.58
C LYS A 117 -16.77 2.26 2.14
N GLY A 118 -15.56 2.49 1.62
CA GLY A 118 -15.12 3.81 1.15
C GLY A 118 -15.81 4.24 -0.14
N PHE A 119 -15.99 3.34 -1.10
CA PHE A 119 -16.63 3.63 -2.38
C PHE A 119 -18.16 3.84 -2.29
N SER A 120 -18.80 3.32 -1.24
CA SER A 120 -20.26 3.49 -1.06
C SER A 120 -20.69 4.93 -0.77
N PHE A 121 -19.79 5.80 -0.33
CA PHE A 121 -20.08 7.23 -0.12
C PHE A 121 -19.99 8.08 -1.38
N GLY A 122 -19.37 7.60 -2.45
CA GLY A 122 -19.21 8.35 -3.72
C GLY A 122 -20.37 8.20 -4.71
N THR A 123 -21.27 7.24 -4.51
CA THR A 123 -22.30 6.90 -5.52
C THR A 123 -23.66 7.59 -5.27
N ILE A 124 -23.78 8.44 -4.26
CA ILE A 124 -25.00 9.24 -4.04
C ILE A 124 -24.74 10.68 -4.48
N ARG A 125 -24.52 10.86 -5.77
CA ARG A 125 -24.63 12.16 -6.43
C ARG A 125 -25.43 11.98 -7.72
N LYS A 126 -26.74 11.94 -7.57
CA LYS A 126 -27.69 12.33 -8.60
C LYS A 126 -28.31 13.63 -8.19
#